data_2d3714370299b653890328d3822b0b4d
#
_entry.id   2d3714370299b653890328d3822b0b4d
#
_cell.length_a   1.000
_cell.length_b   1.000
_cell.length_c   1.000
_cell.angle_alpha   90.00
_cell.angle_beta   90.00
_cell.angle_gamma   90.00
#
_symmetry.space_group_name_H-M   'P 1'
#
loop_
_entity.id
_entity.type
_entity.pdbx_description
1 polymer ?
#
loop_
_entity_poly.entity_id
_entity_poly.type
_entity_poly.pdbx_seq_one_letter_code
_entity_poly.pdbx_strand_id
1 'polypeptide(L)'
;MQEIRSKIEENKAILQKLLKNKDNQKVLDKWLKTELAYTSNAIEGNTLTRKETEMAIEERITSGAKPINDYLEAINHAKAFEFIQTSAAKAVKIDENYILQIHKIILSGIDDGNAGFYRSVRVRISGSQTILPNPLKVPDLMKEFSAWLLQKEDDMLLKAIEAHYRLVTIHPFIDGNGRTARLLLNSMLLESGYAPIIIRPIDRKRYLSALETYQTRENSEPYYKFMLSALNRSLKMMIDLLDVHKQEPNKSLLTISKFAKLCDVPTSTIRYWMKEGKLRPIAFTPSGYGLFAQEQKAEVQKIMME
;
A
#
# COMPACT_ATOMS: atom_id res chain seq x y z
N MET A 1 -23.61 -7.62 0.24
CA MET A 1 -22.40 -7.96 -0.56
C MET A 1 -22.59 -7.71 -2.07
N GLN A 2 -23.74 -8.03 -2.62
CA GLN A 2 -23.99 -7.88 -4.07
C GLN A 2 -23.89 -6.41 -4.55
N GLU A 3 -24.45 -5.45 -3.81
CA GLU A 3 -24.38 -4.00 -4.15
C GLU A 3 -22.93 -3.47 -4.16
N ILE A 4 -22.09 -3.89 -3.19
CA ILE A 4 -20.70 -3.43 -3.16
C ILE A 4 -19.87 -4.04 -4.30
N ARG A 5 -20.17 -5.27 -4.73
CA ARG A 5 -19.54 -5.90 -5.90
C ARG A 5 -19.88 -5.17 -7.18
N SER A 6 -21.15 -4.78 -7.38
CA SER A 6 -21.55 -3.97 -8.53
C SER A 6 -20.77 -2.65 -8.60
N LYS A 7 -20.61 -1.96 -7.46
CA LYS A 7 -19.80 -0.74 -7.37
C LYS A 7 -18.31 -0.96 -7.64
N ILE A 8 -17.78 -2.12 -7.25
CA ILE A 8 -16.39 -2.50 -7.54
C ILE A 8 -16.20 -2.66 -9.04
N GLU A 9 -17.08 -3.39 -9.73
CA GLU A 9 -16.96 -3.61 -11.17
C GLU A 9 -17.13 -2.29 -11.95
N GLU A 10 -18.06 -1.43 -11.54
CA GLU A 10 -18.23 -0.11 -12.12
C GLU A 10 -16.95 0.74 -11.98
N ASN A 11 -16.42 0.88 -10.76
CA ASN A 11 -15.21 1.65 -10.51
C ASN A 11 -13.97 1.03 -11.19
N LYS A 12 -13.88 -0.31 -11.26
CA LYS A 12 -12.84 -1.02 -12.02
C LYS A 12 -12.87 -0.63 -13.50
N ALA A 13 -14.05 -0.63 -14.12
CA ALA A 13 -14.20 -0.25 -15.51
C ALA A 13 -13.81 1.22 -15.77
N ILE A 14 -14.17 2.14 -14.85
CA ILE A 14 -13.76 3.55 -14.92
C ILE A 14 -12.22 3.64 -14.84
N LEU A 15 -11.61 3.01 -13.84
CA LEU A 15 -10.15 3.04 -13.67
C LEU A 15 -9.42 2.46 -14.88
N GLN A 16 -9.87 1.33 -15.42
CA GLN A 16 -9.29 0.73 -16.62
C GLN A 16 -9.33 1.67 -17.84
N LYS A 17 -10.44 2.44 -17.98
CA LYS A 17 -10.56 3.47 -19.04
C LYS A 17 -9.54 4.60 -18.85
N LEU A 18 -9.32 5.03 -17.60
CA LEU A 18 -8.32 6.06 -17.26
C LEU A 18 -6.90 5.60 -17.54
N LEU A 19 -6.60 4.33 -17.26
CA LEU A 19 -5.28 3.72 -17.44
C LEU A 19 -4.90 3.40 -18.90
N LYS A 20 -5.80 3.62 -19.86
CA LYS A 20 -5.42 3.62 -21.29
C LYS A 20 -4.41 4.73 -21.61
N ASN A 21 -4.37 5.79 -20.82
CA ASN A 21 -3.34 6.83 -20.89
C ASN A 21 -2.09 6.36 -20.12
N LYS A 22 -0.95 6.27 -20.82
CA LYS A 22 0.34 5.83 -20.24
C LYS A 22 0.87 6.77 -19.15
N ASP A 23 0.55 8.06 -19.18
CA ASP A 23 0.98 8.99 -18.14
C ASP A 23 0.18 8.77 -16.85
N ASN A 24 -1.13 8.51 -16.96
CA ASN A 24 -1.94 8.10 -15.82
C ASN A 24 -1.40 6.82 -15.16
N GLN A 25 -0.94 5.86 -15.97
CA GLN A 25 -0.37 4.62 -15.45
C GLN A 25 0.90 4.89 -14.63
N LYS A 26 1.82 5.72 -15.13
CA LYS A 26 3.04 6.11 -14.40
C LYS A 26 2.74 6.85 -13.10
N VAL A 27 1.76 7.76 -13.13
CA VAL A 27 1.32 8.50 -11.93
C VAL A 27 0.76 7.55 -10.89
N LEU A 28 -0.11 6.63 -11.31
CA LEU A 28 -0.71 5.65 -10.42
C LEU A 28 0.33 4.68 -9.83
N ASP A 29 1.24 4.16 -10.63
CA ASP A 29 2.28 3.23 -10.20
C ASP A 29 3.18 3.88 -9.13
N LYS A 30 3.61 5.12 -9.37
CA LYS A 30 4.41 5.86 -8.41
C LYS A 30 3.67 6.09 -7.10
N TRP A 31 2.42 6.51 -7.16
CA TRP A 31 1.60 6.75 -5.99
C TRP A 31 1.32 5.46 -5.20
N LEU A 32 0.95 4.37 -5.89
CA LEU A 32 0.68 3.07 -5.27
C LEU A 32 1.90 2.53 -4.52
N LYS A 33 3.09 2.66 -5.10
CA LYS A 33 4.33 2.23 -4.47
C LYS A 33 4.53 2.87 -3.10
N THR A 34 4.34 4.17 -3.01
CA THR A 34 4.44 4.92 -1.73
C THR A 34 3.27 4.61 -0.81
N GLU A 35 2.04 4.64 -1.32
CA GLU A 35 0.83 4.50 -0.50
C GLU A 35 0.71 3.12 0.14
N LEU A 36 1.02 2.06 -0.60
CA LEU A 36 1.00 0.69 -0.08
C LEU A 36 2.14 0.46 0.92
N ALA A 37 3.34 0.99 0.66
CA ALA A 37 4.44 0.89 1.61
C ALA A 37 4.11 1.62 2.92
N TYR A 38 3.62 2.85 2.84
CA TYR A 38 3.20 3.62 4.01
C TYR A 38 2.11 2.92 4.81
N THR A 39 0.98 2.59 4.15
CA THR A 39 -0.20 2.07 4.86
C THR A 39 0.06 0.67 5.44
N SER A 40 0.73 -0.20 4.69
CA SER A 40 1.02 -1.56 5.13
C SER A 40 1.99 -1.59 6.32
N ASN A 41 3.03 -0.77 6.33
CA ASN A 41 3.98 -0.71 7.43
C ASN A 41 3.40 0.01 8.66
N ALA A 42 2.59 1.07 8.47
CA ALA A 42 1.92 1.76 9.57
C ALA A 42 0.94 0.85 10.34
N ILE A 43 0.32 -0.14 9.69
CA ILE A 43 -0.50 -1.17 10.36
C ILE A 43 0.35 -1.99 11.33
N GLU A 44 1.60 -2.25 11.02
CA GLU A 44 2.54 -3.02 11.87
C GLU A 44 3.26 -2.15 12.91
N GLY A 45 3.03 -0.84 12.91
CA GLY A 45 3.59 0.08 13.90
C GLY A 45 4.78 0.91 13.43
N ASN A 46 5.12 0.85 12.15
CA ASN A 46 6.12 1.74 11.55
C ASN A 46 5.76 3.21 11.76
N THR A 47 6.73 4.03 12.12
CA THR A 47 6.53 5.42 12.57
C THR A 47 6.73 6.47 11.48
N LEU A 48 7.11 6.07 10.26
CA LEU A 48 7.28 7.00 9.15
C LEU A 48 5.94 7.65 8.78
N THR A 49 5.99 8.93 8.52
CA THR A 49 4.90 9.62 7.82
C THR A 49 4.91 9.23 6.34
N ARG A 50 3.80 9.48 5.65
CA ARG A 50 3.71 9.24 4.19
C ARG A 50 4.81 9.97 3.41
N LYS A 51 5.15 11.20 3.81
CA LYS A 51 6.23 11.97 3.19
C LYS A 51 7.61 11.37 3.44
N GLU A 52 7.89 10.93 4.65
CA GLU A 52 9.17 10.25 4.96
C GLU A 52 9.28 8.91 4.24
N THR A 53 8.16 8.19 4.08
CA THR A 53 8.09 6.98 3.26
C THR A 53 8.42 7.29 1.79
N GLU A 54 7.84 8.36 1.22
CA GLU A 54 8.15 8.79 -0.15
C GLU A 54 9.64 9.14 -0.31
N MET A 55 10.19 9.92 0.63
CA MET A 55 11.63 10.29 0.61
C MET A 55 12.53 9.07 0.73
N ALA A 56 12.20 8.11 1.60
CA ALA A 56 12.96 6.87 1.74
C ALA A 56 12.98 6.05 0.45
N ILE A 57 11.85 5.95 -0.25
CA ILE A 57 11.70 5.14 -1.46
C ILE A 57 12.36 5.82 -2.67
N GLU A 58 12.10 7.12 -2.87
CA GLU A 58 12.49 7.84 -4.09
C GLU A 58 13.90 8.44 -4.00
N GLU A 59 14.26 8.99 -2.86
CA GLU A 59 15.50 9.75 -2.68
C GLU A 59 16.54 8.98 -1.85
N ARG A 60 16.16 7.86 -1.22
CA ARG A 60 16.98 7.07 -0.28
C ARG A 60 17.54 7.92 0.88
N ILE A 61 16.76 8.93 1.29
CA ILE A 61 17.12 9.84 2.36
C ILE A 61 16.38 9.42 3.63
N THR A 62 17.13 9.35 4.74
CA THR A 62 16.56 9.24 6.08
C THR A 62 16.45 10.63 6.68
N SER A 63 15.28 11.02 7.16
CA SER A 63 15.07 12.30 7.82
C SER A 63 14.61 12.08 9.26
N GLY A 64 15.34 12.66 10.22
CA GLY A 64 14.96 12.65 11.62
C GLY A 64 15.48 11.47 12.45
N ALA A 65 15.10 11.42 13.73
CA ALA A 65 15.56 10.43 14.73
C ALA A 65 14.65 9.20 14.78
N LYS A 66 14.28 8.63 13.62
CA LYS A 66 13.46 7.42 13.56
C LYS A 66 14.32 6.17 13.40
N PRO A 67 13.84 4.99 13.84
CA PRO A 67 14.58 3.75 13.69
C PRO A 67 14.94 3.48 12.22
N ILE A 68 16.16 3.04 11.98
CA ILE A 68 16.62 2.70 10.62
C ILE A 68 15.78 1.59 9.99
N ASN A 69 15.27 0.66 10.79
CA ASN A 69 14.40 -0.41 10.32
C ASN A 69 13.11 0.12 9.70
N ASP A 70 12.56 1.24 10.21
CA ASP A 70 11.36 1.84 9.64
C ASP A 70 11.58 2.26 8.18
N TYR A 71 12.77 2.77 7.86
CA TYR A 71 13.15 3.14 6.49
C TYR A 71 13.39 1.91 5.62
N LEU A 72 14.06 0.88 6.16
CA LEU A 72 14.29 -0.36 5.44
C LEU A 72 12.97 -1.07 5.13
N GLU A 73 12.03 -1.11 6.06
CA GLU A 73 10.69 -1.64 5.83
C GLU A 73 9.95 -0.94 4.69
N ALA A 74 10.02 0.41 4.62
CA ALA A 74 9.42 1.18 3.55
C ALA A 74 10.04 0.86 2.19
N ILE A 75 11.37 0.85 2.12
CA ILE A 75 12.12 0.53 0.90
C ILE A 75 11.85 -0.91 0.45
N ASN A 76 11.90 -1.86 1.37
CA ASN A 76 11.68 -3.28 1.08
C ASN A 76 10.25 -3.56 0.64
N HIS A 77 9.26 -2.91 1.26
CA HIS A 77 7.87 -3.03 0.82
C HIS A 77 7.68 -2.49 -0.61
N ALA A 78 8.30 -1.37 -0.95
CA ALA A 78 8.27 -0.84 -2.31
C ALA A 78 8.90 -1.81 -3.33
N LYS A 79 10.06 -2.41 -3.00
CA LYS A 79 10.69 -3.45 -3.84
C LYS A 79 9.80 -4.69 -3.98
N ALA A 80 9.16 -5.14 -2.88
CA ALA A 80 8.24 -6.26 -2.92
C ALA A 80 7.00 -5.95 -3.78
N PHE A 81 6.52 -4.71 -3.75
CA PHE A 81 5.44 -4.28 -4.64
C PHE A 81 5.86 -4.27 -6.11
N GLU A 82 7.04 -3.78 -6.45
CA GLU A 82 7.59 -3.86 -7.81
C GLU A 82 7.76 -5.33 -8.28
N PHE A 83 8.18 -6.21 -7.38
CA PHE A 83 8.25 -7.65 -7.66
C PHE A 83 6.89 -8.23 -8.01
N ILE A 84 5.83 -7.97 -7.22
CA ILE A 84 4.49 -8.51 -7.50
C ILE A 84 3.88 -7.91 -8.77
N GLN A 85 4.09 -6.62 -9.07
CA GLN A 85 3.65 -6.00 -10.32
C GLN A 85 4.30 -6.68 -11.54
N THR A 86 5.62 -6.87 -11.47
CA THR A 86 6.36 -7.52 -12.56
C THR A 86 5.93 -8.98 -12.73
N SER A 87 5.68 -9.68 -11.63
CA SER A 87 5.23 -11.06 -11.62
C SER A 87 3.83 -11.21 -12.22
N ALA A 88 2.90 -10.32 -11.87
CA ALA A 88 1.54 -10.31 -12.43
C ALA A 88 1.57 -10.06 -13.94
N ALA A 89 2.40 -9.12 -14.41
CA ALA A 89 2.56 -8.85 -15.85
C ALA A 89 3.13 -10.03 -16.64
N LYS A 90 3.91 -10.91 -15.99
CA LYS A 90 4.51 -12.11 -16.59
C LYS A 90 3.72 -13.39 -16.31
N ALA A 91 2.57 -13.32 -15.62
CA ALA A 91 1.79 -14.46 -15.16
C ALA A 91 2.64 -15.50 -14.41
N VAL A 92 3.50 -15.02 -13.51
CA VAL A 92 4.35 -15.89 -12.68
C VAL A 92 3.49 -16.68 -11.72
N LYS A 93 3.73 -17.99 -11.64
CA LYS A 93 2.99 -18.89 -10.77
C LYS A 93 3.07 -18.45 -9.30
N ILE A 94 1.90 -18.23 -8.69
CA ILE A 94 1.79 -17.91 -7.26
C ILE A 94 1.71 -19.21 -6.47
N ASP A 95 2.86 -19.63 -5.94
CA ASP A 95 3.02 -20.85 -5.15
C ASP A 95 3.79 -20.54 -3.83
N GLU A 96 4.19 -21.61 -3.12
CA GLU A 96 4.95 -21.51 -1.88
C GLU A 96 6.25 -20.71 -2.05
N ASN A 97 7.02 -20.98 -3.11
CA ASN A 97 8.28 -20.29 -3.37
C ASN A 97 8.07 -18.78 -3.63
N TYR A 98 6.96 -18.44 -4.30
CA TYR A 98 6.58 -17.06 -4.52
C TYR A 98 6.33 -16.31 -3.21
N ILE A 99 5.66 -16.94 -2.25
CA ILE A 99 5.40 -16.37 -0.93
C ILE A 99 6.71 -16.19 -0.14
N LEU A 100 7.59 -17.19 -0.18
CA LEU A 100 8.92 -17.11 0.46
C LEU A 100 9.77 -15.99 -0.14
N GLN A 101 9.69 -15.76 -1.45
CA GLN A 101 10.37 -14.65 -2.14
C GLN A 101 9.85 -13.30 -1.66
N ILE A 102 8.52 -13.10 -1.58
CA ILE A 102 7.94 -11.85 -1.05
C ILE A 102 8.46 -11.60 0.36
N HIS A 103 8.39 -12.61 1.23
CA HIS A 103 8.86 -12.51 2.60
C HIS A 103 10.35 -12.19 2.69
N LYS A 104 11.19 -12.84 1.87
CA LYS A 104 12.63 -12.58 1.79
C LYS A 104 12.91 -11.12 1.45
N ILE A 105 12.19 -10.53 0.47
CA ILE A 105 12.36 -9.13 0.09
C ILE A 105 11.97 -8.21 1.25
N ILE A 106 10.87 -8.49 1.96
CA ILE A 106 10.37 -7.65 3.07
C ILE A 106 11.37 -7.55 4.21
N LEU A 107 12.04 -8.65 4.57
CA LEU A 107 12.95 -8.70 5.71
C LEU A 107 14.42 -8.49 5.34
N SER A 108 14.75 -8.27 4.07
CA SER A 108 16.13 -8.07 3.61
C SER A 108 16.82 -6.91 4.35
N GLY A 109 17.97 -7.18 4.97
CA GLY A 109 18.73 -6.20 5.75
C GLY A 109 18.09 -5.82 7.09
N ILE A 110 16.95 -6.41 7.46
CA ILE A 110 16.28 -6.23 8.76
C ILE A 110 16.48 -7.47 9.62
N ASP A 111 16.19 -8.64 9.08
CA ASP A 111 16.37 -9.95 9.71
C ASP A 111 16.66 -11.01 8.64
N ASP A 112 17.86 -10.95 8.09
CA ASP A 112 18.29 -11.84 6.99
C ASP A 112 18.29 -13.32 7.40
N GLY A 113 18.45 -13.63 8.70
CA GLY A 113 18.44 -14.98 9.22
C GLY A 113 17.07 -15.66 9.13
N ASN A 114 15.99 -14.89 9.18
CA ASN A 114 14.61 -15.37 9.08
C ASN A 114 13.95 -15.04 7.74
N ALA A 115 14.61 -14.25 6.88
CA ALA A 115 14.06 -13.77 5.60
C ALA A 115 13.85 -14.92 4.62
N GLY A 116 12.59 -15.27 4.33
CA GLY A 116 12.22 -16.37 3.45
C GLY A 116 12.22 -17.74 4.10
N PHE A 117 12.29 -17.82 5.45
CA PHE A 117 12.26 -19.08 6.18
C PHE A 117 11.05 -19.16 7.11
N TYR A 118 10.50 -20.35 7.24
CA TYR A 118 9.42 -20.62 8.18
C TYR A 118 9.94 -20.61 9.62
N ARG A 119 9.07 -20.16 10.52
CA ARG A 119 9.36 -20.19 11.96
C ARG A 119 9.52 -21.62 12.49
N SER A 120 10.51 -21.84 13.30
CA SER A 120 10.73 -23.07 14.07
C SER A 120 10.24 -22.96 15.51
N VAL A 121 9.83 -21.76 15.95
CA VAL A 121 9.40 -21.46 17.31
C VAL A 121 7.93 -21.05 17.36
N ARG A 122 7.33 -21.16 18.55
CA ARG A 122 5.97 -20.65 18.78
C ARG A 122 6.00 -19.12 18.82
N VAL A 123 5.06 -18.50 18.14
CA VAL A 123 4.83 -17.05 18.15
C VAL A 123 3.40 -16.75 18.58
N ARG A 124 3.15 -15.51 19.00
CA ARG A 124 1.81 -15.03 19.36
C ARG A 124 1.56 -13.69 18.66
N ILE A 125 0.33 -13.46 18.24
CA ILE A 125 -0.10 -12.16 17.73
C ILE A 125 -0.42 -11.26 18.93
N SER A 126 0.31 -10.15 19.04
CA SER A 126 0.11 -9.20 20.14
C SER A 126 -1.34 -8.68 20.15
N GLY A 127 -2.01 -8.77 21.29
CA GLY A 127 -3.37 -8.29 21.46
C GLY A 127 -4.47 -9.16 20.83
N SER A 128 -4.14 -10.38 20.32
CA SER A 128 -5.14 -11.32 19.79
C SER A 128 -5.23 -12.59 20.62
N GLN A 129 -6.44 -13.18 20.66
CA GLN A 129 -6.72 -14.47 21.27
C GLN A 129 -6.54 -15.65 20.30
N THR A 130 -6.16 -15.39 19.06
CA THR A 130 -5.98 -16.41 18.03
C THR A 130 -4.86 -17.38 18.41
N ILE A 131 -5.18 -18.67 18.40
CA ILE A 131 -4.18 -19.74 18.63
C ILE A 131 -3.57 -20.13 17.28
N LEU A 132 -2.28 -19.84 17.15
CA LEU A 132 -1.53 -20.16 15.94
C LEU A 132 -1.12 -21.64 15.88
N PRO A 133 -0.97 -22.21 14.67
CA PRO A 133 -0.51 -23.58 14.49
C PRO A 133 0.84 -23.87 15.15
N ASN A 134 1.05 -25.13 15.53
CA ASN A 134 2.38 -25.58 15.97
C ASN A 134 3.39 -25.37 14.85
N PRO A 135 4.59 -24.81 15.14
CA PRO A 135 5.63 -24.58 14.11
C PRO A 135 5.98 -25.83 13.30
N LEU A 136 5.95 -27.03 13.90
CA LEU A 136 6.21 -28.28 13.19
C LEU A 136 5.17 -28.60 12.08
N LYS A 137 3.96 -28.03 12.16
CA LYS A 137 2.92 -28.21 11.15
C LYS A 137 2.96 -27.13 10.05
N VAL A 138 3.74 -26.08 10.23
CA VAL A 138 3.79 -24.95 9.28
C VAL A 138 4.18 -25.40 7.87
N PRO A 139 5.21 -26.23 7.64
CA PRO A 139 5.58 -26.66 6.29
C PRO A 139 4.44 -27.40 5.57
N ASP A 140 3.76 -28.32 6.27
CA ASP A 140 2.64 -29.08 5.68
C ASP A 140 1.46 -28.16 5.34
N LEU A 141 1.09 -27.25 6.26
CA LEU A 141 0.02 -26.27 6.03
C LEU A 141 0.35 -25.33 4.85
N MET A 142 1.61 -24.92 4.68
CA MET A 142 2.02 -24.09 3.56
C MET A 142 2.01 -24.85 2.24
N LYS A 143 2.36 -26.13 2.25
CA LYS A 143 2.24 -27.01 1.08
C LYS A 143 0.77 -27.19 0.65
N GLU A 144 -0.13 -27.44 1.61
CA GLU A 144 -1.57 -27.52 1.35
C GLU A 144 -2.12 -26.19 0.83
N PHE A 145 -1.72 -25.09 1.44
CA PHE A 145 -2.09 -23.75 1.01
C PHE A 145 -1.60 -23.44 -0.41
N SER A 146 -0.36 -23.81 -0.73
CA SER A 146 0.19 -23.66 -2.07
C SER A 146 -0.59 -24.49 -3.10
N ALA A 147 -0.96 -25.74 -2.78
CA ALA A 147 -1.78 -26.56 -3.64
C ALA A 147 -3.17 -25.94 -3.88
N TRP A 148 -3.77 -25.34 -2.85
CA TRP A 148 -5.04 -24.63 -2.97
C TRP A 148 -4.92 -23.36 -3.82
N LEU A 149 -3.83 -22.59 -3.70
CA LEU A 149 -3.60 -21.40 -4.53
C LEU A 149 -3.61 -21.71 -6.02
N LEU A 150 -3.11 -22.89 -6.40
CA LEU A 150 -3.02 -23.33 -7.80
C LEU A 150 -4.34 -23.87 -8.38
N GLN A 151 -5.36 -24.10 -7.56
CA GLN A 151 -6.68 -24.47 -8.03
C GLN A 151 -7.35 -23.31 -8.75
N LYS A 152 -8.06 -23.60 -9.84
CA LYS A 152 -8.87 -22.60 -10.52
C LYS A 152 -10.15 -22.34 -9.72
N GLU A 153 -10.51 -21.06 -9.64
CA GLU A 153 -11.74 -20.62 -9.02
C GLU A 153 -12.43 -19.63 -9.95
N ASP A 154 -13.76 -19.64 -9.97
CA ASP A 154 -14.53 -18.70 -10.79
C ASP A 154 -14.47 -17.29 -10.23
N ASP A 155 -14.32 -17.13 -8.91
CA ASP A 155 -14.27 -15.84 -8.23
C ASP A 155 -12.87 -15.56 -7.67
N MET A 156 -11.99 -15.06 -8.54
CA MET A 156 -10.62 -14.73 -8.18
C MET A 156 -10.52 -13.58 -7.18
N LEU A 157 -11.52 -12.69 -7.10
CA LEU A 157 -11.56 -11.63 -6.09
C LEU A 157 -11.74 -12.23 -4.68
N LEU A 158 -12.71 -13.11 -4.51
CA LEU A 158 -12.91 -13.77 -3.22
C LEU A 158 -11.77 -14.72 -2.89
N LYS A 159 -11.20 -15.40 -3.89
CA LYS A 159 -10.03 -16.25 -3.69
C LYS A 159 -8.82 -15.47 -3.17
N ALA A 160 -8.55 -14.29 -3.72
CA ALA A 160 -7.47 -13.43 -3.25
C ALA A 160 -7.68 -12.98 -1.80
N ILE A 161 -8.91 -12.62 -1.44
CA ILE A 161 -9.29 -12.25 -0.07
C ILE A 161 -9.11 -13.43 0.89
N GLU A 162 -9.51 -14.62 0.46
CA GLU A 162 -9.35 -15.86 1.24
C GLU A 162 -7.87 -16.26 1.37
N ALA A 163 -7.05 -16.08 0.34
CA ALA A 163 -5.62 -16.35 0.40
C ALA A 163 -4.92 -15.50 1.47
N HIS A 164 -5.29 -14.22 1.56
CA HIS A 164 -4.82 -13.35 2.64
C HIS A 164 -5.19 -13.90 4.02
N TYR A 165 -6.45 -14.27 4.23
CA TYR A 165 -6.94 -14.84 5.50
C TYR A 165 -6.18 -16.12 5.87
N ARG A 166 -6.02 -17.04 4.93
CA ARG A 166 -5.32 -18.31 5.17
C ARG A 166 -3.86 -18.09 5.55
N LEU A 167 -3.15 -17.21 4.86
CA LEU A 167 -1.75 -16.95 5.17
C LEU A 167 -1.58 -16.31 6.55
N VAL A 168 -2.41 -15.33 6.93
CA VAL A 168 -2.33 -14.75 8.28
C VAL A 168 -2.74 -15.72 9.37
N THR A 169 -3.57 -16.71 9.06
CA THR A 169 -4.01 -17.76 10.01
C THR A 169 -2.95 -18.85 10.18
N ILE A 170 -2.27 -19.27 9.12
CA ILE A 170 -1.11 -20.16 9.20
C ILE A 170 0.04 -19.45 9.96
N HIS A 171 0.22 -18.16 9.68
CA HIS A 171 1.24 -17.31 10.32
C HIS A 171 2.62 -17.95 10.25
N PRO A 172 3.14 -18.21 9.03
CA PRO A 172 4.26 -19.11 8.84
C PRO A 172 5.62 -18.55 9.26
N PHE A 173 5.73 -17.24 9.51
CA PHE A 173 6.98 -16.54 9.75
C PHE A 173 7.10 -16.02 11.19
N ILE A 174 8.32 -15.68 11.61
CA ILE A 174 8.55 -15.03 12.91
C ILE A 174 8.02 -13.59 12.89
N ASP A 175 8.28 -12.84 11.82
CA ASP A 175 7.77 -11.49 11.56
C ASP A 175 7.35 -11.36 10.09
N GLY A 176 6.77 -10.22 9.69
CA GLY A 176 6.40 -9.92 8.30
C GLY A 176 5.16 -10.64 7.76
N ASN A 177 4.46 -11.44 8.56
CA ASN A 177 3.28 -12.20 8.12
C ASN A 177 2.18 -11.31 7.54
N GLY A 178 1.83 -10.22 8.21
CA GLY A 178 0.80 -9.29 7.76
C GLY A 178 1.19 -8.60 6.44
N ARG A 179 2.43 -8.14 6.33
CA ARG A 179 2.95 -7.49 5.12
C ARG A 179 2.98 -8.45 3.94
N THR A 180 3.46 -9.68 4.15
CA THR A 180 3.49 -10.74 3.12
C THR A 180 2.08 -11.10 2.66
N ALA A 181 1.13 -11.24 3.57
CA ALA A 181 -0.24 -11.59 3.22
C ALA A 181 -0.94 -10.48 2.42
N ARG A 182 -0.73 -9.21 2.78
CA ARG A 182 -1.27 -8.08 2.01
C ARG A 182 -0.65 -7.96 0.62
N LEU A 183 0.63 -8.28 0.47
CA LEU A 183 1.29 -8.34 -0.84
C LEU A 183 0.81 -9.52 -1.67
N LEU A 184 0.62 -10.71 -1.07
CA LEU A 184 0.03 -11.88 -1.75
C LEU A 184 -1.38 -11.57 -2.27
N LEU A 185 -2.24 -10.99 -1.42
CA LEU A 185 -3.57 -10.52 -1.82
C LEU A 185 -3.49 -9.61 -3.04
N ASN A 186 -2.63 -8.58 -2.97
CA ASN A 186 -2.50 -7.60 -4.03
C ASN A 186 -1.88 -8.19 -5.31
N SER A 187 -1.00 -9.18 -5.20
CA SER A 187 -0.48 -9.93 -6.34
C SER A 187 -1.58 -10.67 -7.10
N MET A 188 -2.41 -11.41 -6.36
CA MET A 188 -3.54 -12.15 -6.95
C MET A 188 -4.60 -11.23 -7.57
N LEU A 189 -4.84 -10.07 -6.95
CA LEU A 189 -5.74 -9.06 -7.50
C LEU A 189 -5.20 -8.48 -8.81
N LEU A 190 -3.92 -8.11 -8.86
CA LEU A 190 -3.27 -7.59 -10.07
C LEU A 190 -3.31 -8.61 -11.21
N GLU A 191 -3.00 -9.88 -10.94
CA GLU A 191 -3.08 -10.96 -11.93
C GLU A 191 -4.49 -11.13 -12.49
N SER A 192 -5.51 -10.91 -11.65
CA SER A 192 -6.93 -10.99 -12.02
C SER A 192 -7.50 -9.69 -12.60
N GLY A 193 -6.65 -8.67 -12.87
CA GLY A 193 -7.04 -7.39 -13.44
C GLY A 193 -7.80 -6.47 -12.49
N TYR A 194 -7.71 -6.72 -11.17
CA TYR A 194 -8.19 -5.80 -10.14
C TYR A 194 -7.08 -4.85 -9.67
N ALA A 195 -7.49 -3.71 -9.14
CA ALA A 195 -6.58 -2.81 -8.46
C ALA A 195 -6.17 -3.35 -7.07
N PRO A 196 -5.01 -2.96 -6.53
CA PRO A 196 -4.61 -3.30 -5.18
C PRO A 196 -5.56 -2.76 -4.10
N ILE A 197 -5.73 -3.53 -3.03
CA ILE A 197 -6.42 -3.07 -1.82
C ILE A 197 -5.47 -2.28 -0.94
N ILE A 198 -5.89 -1.07 -0.55
CA ILE A 198 -5.22 -0.22 0.42
C ILE A 198 -6.00 -0.31 1.74
N ILE A 199 -5.39 -0.90 2.76
CA ILE A 199 -5.93 -0.90 4.12
C ILE A 199 -5.32 0.28 4.86
N ARG A 200 -6.15 1.28 5.21
CA ARG A 200 -5.65 2.52 5.83
C ARG A 200 -5.29 2.30 7.31
N PRO A 201 -4.29 3.00 7.85
CA PRO A 201 -3.93 2.90 9.28
C PRO A 201 -5.11 3.19 10.22
N ILE A 202 -5.99 4.13 9.86
CA ILE A 202 -7.19 4.45 10.63
C ILE A 202 -8.18 3.28 10.73
N ASP A 203 -8.17 2.38 9.76
CA ASP A 203 -9.04 1.20 9.73
C ASP A 203 -8.41 -0.02 10.43
N ARG A 204 -7.17 0.09 10.98
CA ARG A 204 -6.40 -1.00 11.58
C ARG A 204 -7.20 -1.81 12.61
N LYS A 205 -7.82 -1.14 13.56
CA LYS A 205 -8.61 -1.81 14.62
C LYS A 205 -9.76 -2.64 14.03
N ARG A 206 -10.47 -2.08 13.06
CA ARG A 206 -11.61 -2.74 12.41
C ARG A 206 -11.15 -3.93 11.56
N TYR A 207 -10.03 -3.78 10.86
CA TYR A 207 -9.42 -4.84 10.06
C TYR A 207 -8.99 -6.03 10.93
N LEU A 208 -8.24 -5.78 12.01
CA LEU A 208 -7.76 -6.84 12.91
C LEU A 208 -8.93 -7.52 13.65
N SER A 209 -9.94 -6.76 14.09
CA SER A 209 -11.14 -7.33 14.74
C SER A 209 -11.92 -8.22 13.77
N ALA A 210 -12.04 -7.85 12.50
CA ALA A 210 -12.72 -8.66 11.50
C ALA A 210 -11.96 -9.98 11.20
N LEU A 211 -10.63 -9.93 11.13
CA LEU A 211 -9.77 -11.11 11.02
C LEU A 211 -9.94 -12.03 12.23
N GLU A 212 -9.81 -11.51 13.44
CA GLU A 212 -9.94 -12.28 14.67
C GLU A 212 -11.33 -12.92 14.81
N THR A 213 -12.39 -12.20 14.43
CA THR A 213 -13.75 -12.75 14.41
C THR A 213 -13.86 -13.96 13.50
N TYR A 214 -13.22 -13.92 12.32
CA TYR A 214 -13.20 -15.07 11.41
C TYR A 214 -12.35 -16.21 11.98
N GLN A 215 -11.20 -15.93 12.57
CA GLN A 215 -10.28 -16.93 13.13
C GLN A 215 -10.83 -17.66 14.36
N THR A 216 -11.60 -16.95 15.21
CA THR A 216 -12.05 -17.48 16.52
C THR A 216 -13.51 -17.91 16.56
N ARG A 217 -14.35 -17.39 15.66
CA ARG A 217 -15.80 -17.61 15.64
C ARG A 217 -16.31 -18.19 14.32
N GLU A 218 -15.42 -18.49 13.37
CA GLU A 218 -15.74 -18.99 12.03
C GLU A 218 -16.73 -18.08 11.25
N ASN A 219 -16.90 -16.82 11.72
CA ASN A 219 -17.75 -15.84 11.05
C ASN A 219 -16.95 -15.00 10.07
N SER A 220 -17.00 -15.36 8.81
CA SER A 220 -16.25 -14.71 7.72
C SER A 220 -16.89 -13.42 7.19
N GLU A 221 -18.19 -13.19 7.41
CA GLU A 221 -18.93 -12.08 6.80
C GLU A 221 -18.33 -10.69 7.11
N PRO A 222 -17.98 -10.33 8.37
CA PRO A 222 -17.40 -9.04 8.67
C PRO A 222 -16.07 -8.80 7.94
N TYR A 223 -15.26 -9.86 7.79
CA TYR A 223 -13.98 -9.80 7.12
C TYR A 223 -14.13 -9.56 5.61
N TYR A 224 -14.94 -10.35 4.91
CA TYR A 224 -15.20 -10.16 3.48
C TYR A 224 -15.84 -8.79 3.20
N LYS A 225 -16.81 -8.38 4.01
CA LYS A 225 -17.44 -7.05 3.89
C LYS A 225 -16.43 -5.92 4.07
N PHE A 226 -15.50 -6.06 5.02
CA PHE A 226 -14.40 -5.10 5.20
C PHE A 226 -13.50 -5.03 3.98
N MET A 227 -13.02 -6.19 3.47
CA MET A 227 -12.08 -6.25 2.34
C MET A 227 -12.69 -5.72 1.04
N LEU A 228 -13.94 -6.09 0.72
CA LEU A 228 -14.67 -5.54 -0.43
C LEU A 228 -14.88 -4.02 -0.30
N SER A 229 -15.21 -3.54 0.91
CA SER A 229 -15.33 -2.10 1.16
C SER A 229 -14.00 -1.37 1.00
N ALA A 230 -12.90 -2.00 1.42
CA ALA A 230 -11.56 -1.46 1.25
C ALA A 230 -11.17 -1.41 -0.23
N LEU A 231 -11.46 -2.45 -1.02
CA LEU A 231 -11.23 -2.44 -2.47
C LEU A 231 -11.99 -1.33 -3.18
N ASN A 232 -13.30 -1.22 -2.91
CA ASN A 232 -14.12 -0.17 -3.52
C ASN A 232 -13.60 1.24 -3.19
N ARG A 233 -13.15 1.45 -1.97
CA ARG A 233 -12.53 2.71 -1.54
C ARG A 233 -11.18 2.94 -2.23
N SER A 234 -10.35 1.90 -2.36
CA SER A 234 -9.07 1.98 -3.07
C SER A 234 -9.25 2.40 -4.53
N LEU A 235 -10.22 1.79 -5.21
CA LEU A 235 -10.57 2.15 -6.59
C LEU A 235 -10.97 3.62 -6.70
N LYS A 236 -11.81 4.12 -5.79
CA LYS A 236 -12.21 5.54 -5.77
C LYS A 236 -11.00 6.45 -5.55
N MET A 237 -10.12 6.14 -4.59
CA MET A 237 -8.90 6.92 -4.35
C MET A 237 -8.01 7.02 -5.61
N MET A 238 -7.91 5.93 -6.37
CA MET A 238 -7.12 5.89 -7.61
C MET A 238 -7.79 6.70 -8.73
N ILE A 239 -9.12 6.63 -8.85
CA ILE A 239 -9.90 7.42 -9.81
C ILE A 239 -9.76 8.90 -9.48
N ASP A 240 -9.99 9.29 -8.23
CA ASP A 240 -9.86 10.69 -7.77
C ASP A 240 -8.46 11.24 -8.03
N LEU A 241 -7.40 10.44 -7.77
CA LEU A 241 -6.03 10.80 -8.07
C LEU A 241 -5.85 11.14 -9.56
N LEU A 242 -6.39 10.31 -10.45
CA LEU A 242 -6.21 10.47 -11.90
C LEU A 242 -7.12 11.55 -12.49
N ASP A 243 -8.30 11.80 -11.91
CA ASP A 243 -9.21 12.86 -12.35
C ASP A 243 -8.67 14.24 -11.98
N VAL A 244 -8.04 14.40 -10.81
CA VAL A 244 -7.32 15.64 -10.46
C VAL A 244 -6.22 15.94 -11.48
N HIS A 245 -5.48 14.91 -11.93
CA HIS A 245 -4.48 15.08 -12.99
C HIS A 245 -5.06 15.40 -14.37
N LYS A 246 -6.32 15.05 -14.65
CA LYS A 246 -6.99 15.38 -15.92
C LYS A 246 -7.54 16.79 -15.98
N GLN A 247 -7.94 17.36 -14.86
CA GLN A 247 -8.49 18.72 -14.81
C GLN A 247 -7.43 19.79 -15.05
N GLU A 248 -6.15 19.38 -15.19
CA GLU A 248 -5.02 20.26 -15.53
C GLU A 248 -4.30 19.88 -16.83
N PRO A 249 -4.95 19.94 -18.00
CA PRO A 249 -4.22 19.70 -19.26
C PRO A 249 -3.24 20.82 -19.64
N ASN A 250 -3.13 21.92 -18.86
CA ASN A 250 -2.28 23.05 -19.24
C ASN A 250 -1.65 23.88 -18.11
N LYS A 251 -1.71 23.42 -16.85
CA LYS A 251 -0.96 24.07 -15.76
C LYS A 251 -0.25 23.00 -14.96
N SER A 252 1.04 22.82 -15.20
CA SER A 252 1.89 21.94 -14.40
C SER A 252 1.94 22.48 -12.96
N LEU A 253 1.01 22.02 -12.10
CA LEU A 253 1.08 22.34 -10.69
C LEU A 253 2.37 21.75 -10.11
N LEU A 254 3.08 22.58 -9.41
CA LEU A 254 4.36 22.27 -8.83
C LEU A 254 4.18 21.82 -7.39
N THR A 255 4.88 20.77 -7.01
CA THR A 255 5.05 20.45 -5.58
C THR A 255 5.78 21.60 -4.89
N ILE A 256 5.62 21.69 -3.57
CA ILE A 256 6.27 22.74 -2.77
C ILE A 256 7.78 22.84 -3.05
N SER A 257 8.47 21.72 -3.26
CA SER A 257 9.91 21.67 -3.56
C SER A 257 10.23 22.26 -4.94
N LYS A 258 9.44 21.89 -5.96
CA LYS A 258 9.61 22.42 -7.33
C LYS A 258 9.23 23.89 -7.40
N PHE A 259 8.18 24.29 -6.67
CA PHE A 259 7.72 25.69 -6.62
C PHE A 259 8.72 26.57 -5.88
N ALA A 260 9.25 26.11 -4.75
CA ALA A 260 10.31 26.78 -4.01
C ALA A 260 11.56 27.03 -4.88
N LYS A 261 11.98 25.99 -5.64
CA LYS A 261 13.08 26.10 -6.61
C LYS A 261 12.77 27.10 -7.72
N LEU A 262 11.54 27.11 -8.24
CA LEU A 262 11.10 28.07 -9.26
C LEU A 262 11.15 29.52 -8.75
N CYS A 263 10.80 29.71 -7.47
CA CYS A 263 10.79 31.03 -6.82
C CYS A 263 12.15 31.46 -6.25
N ASP A 264 13.15 30.56 -6.32
CA ASP A 264 14.49 30.75 -5.74
C ASP A 264 14.44 31.04 -4.23
N VAL A 265 13.60 30.28 -3.51
CA VAL A 265 13.47 30.39 -2.05
C VAL A 265 13.53 28.99 -1.41
N PRO A 266 13.96 28.89 -0.14
CA PRO A 266 13.89 27.63 0.59
C PRO A 266 12.46 27.10 0.75
N THR A 267 12.28 25.78 0.76
CA THR A 267 10.95 25.18 1.02
C THR A 267 10.38 25.53 2.39
N SER A 268 11.24 25.82 3.38
CA SER A 268 10.87 26.32 4.70
C SER A 268 10.16 27.67 4.61
N THR A 269 10.61 28.55 3.73
CA THR A 269 10.01 29.86 3.49
C THR A 269 8.61 29.75 2.90
N ILE A 270 8.40 28.85 1.90
CA ILE A 270 7.07 28.59 1.36
C ILE A 270 6.13 28.07 2.45
N ARG A 271 6.61 27.14 3.30
CA ARG A 271 5.82 26.62 4.43
C ARG A 271 5.47 27.69 5.45
N TYR A 272 6.40 28.58 5.73
CA TYR A 272 6.17 29.71 6.64
C TYR A 272 5.06 30.61 6.10
N TRP A 273 5.13 31.02 4.81
CA TRP A 273 4.09 31.85 4.20
C TRP A 273 2.74 31.15 4.11
N MET A 274 2.72 29.83 3.90
CA MET A 274 1.49 29.05 4.00
C MET A 274 0.88 29.09 5.40
N LYS A 275 1.72 28.96 6.44
CA LYS A 275 1.29 29.02 7.85
C LYS A 275 0.75 30.40 8.22
N GLU A 276 1.39 31.44 7.75
CA GLU A 276 0.98 32.85 7.95
C GLU A 276 -0.20 33.26 7.05
N GLY A 277 -0.70 32.35 6.19
CA GLY A 277 -1.80 32.64 5.27
C GLY A 277 -1.46 33.58 4.12
N LYS A 278 -0.18 33.94 3.96
CA LYS A 278 0.32 34.83 2.90
C LYS A 278 0.37 34.18 1.52
N LEU A 279 0.52 32.85 1.49
CA LEU A 279 0.53 32.04 0.26
C LEU A 279 -0.38 30.84 0.43
N ARG A 280 -1.27 30.61 -0.53
CA ARG A 280 -2.19 29.46 -0.49
C ARG A 280 -1.95 28.56 -1.69
N PRO A 281 -1.81 27.23 -1.48
CA PRO A 281 -1.77 26.30 -2.61
C PRO A 281 -3.11 26.32 -3.37
N ILE A 282 -3.05 26.13 -4.69
CA ILE A 282 -4.23 26.10 -5.55
C ILE A 282 -5.00 24.78 -5.37
N ALA A 283 -4.26 23.69 -5.14
CA ALA A 283 -4.81 22.37 -4.92
C ALA A 283 -4.00 21.62 -3.89
N PHE A 284 -4.54 20.49 -3.42
CA PHE A 284 -3.84 19.56 -2.55
C PHE A 284 -3.80 18.19 -3.22
N THR A 285 -2.68 17.48 -3.07
CA THR A 285 -2.63 16.06 -3.45
C THR A 285 -3.60 15.26 -2.58
N PRO A 286 -4.02 14.07 -2.98
CA PRO A 286 -4.78 13.15 -2.11
C PRO A 286 -4.09 12.86 -0.79
N SER A 287 -2.76 13.03 -0.75
CA SER A 287 -1.91 12.92 0.45
C SER A 287 -1.86 14.20 1.30
N GLY A 288 -2.61 15.26 0.92
CA GLY A 288 -2.68 16.51 1.66
C GLY A 288 -1.52 17.49 1.40
N TYR A 289 -0.70 17.29 0.36
CA TYR A 289 0.37 18.22 0.01
C TYR A 289 -0.15 19.36 -0.88
N GLY A 290 0.25 20.58 -0.56
CA GLY A 290 -0.06 21.76 -1.36
C GLY A 290 0.60 21.71 -2.74
N LEU A 291 -0.18 22.05 -3.76
CA LEU A 291 0.23 22.19 -5.15
C LEU A 291 0.08 23.66 -5.58
N PHE A 292 1.07 24.15 -6.31
CA PHE A 292 1.20 25.55 -6.71
C PHE A 292 1.26 25.70 -8.23
N ALA A 293 0.62 26.73 -8.78
CA ALA A 293 0.79 27.06 -10.18
C ALA A 293 2.07 27.90 -10.39
N GLN A 294 2.64 27.82 -11.59
CA GLN A 294 3.83 28.62 -11.94
C GLN A 294 3.57 30.12 -11.84
N GLU A 295 2.36 30.55 -12.16
CA GLU A 295 1.92 31.94 -12.12
C GLU A 295 1.95 32.53 -10.70
N GLN A 296 1.83 31.70 -9.65
CA GLN A 296 1.97 32.15 -8.26
C GLN A 296 3.38 32.62 -7.90
N LYS A 297 4.36 32.46 -8.80
CA LYS A 297 5.69 33.08 -8.63
C LYS A 297 5.58 34.60 -8.48
N ALA A 298 4.65 35.25 -9.19
CA ALA A 298 4.40 36.69 -9.07
C ALA A 298 3.85 37.08 -7.68
N GLU A 299 3.04 36.18 -7.05
CA GLU A 299 2.53 36.35 -5.69
C GLU A 299 3.68 36.28 -4.68
N VAL A 300 4.58 35.30 -4.84
CA VAL A 300 5.77 35.13 -4.01
C VAL A 300 6.69 36.37 -4.11
N GLN A 301 6.90 36.92 -5.31
CA GLN A 301 7.70 38.12 -5.50
C GLN A 301 7.12 39.33 -4.77
N LYS A 302 5.80 39.48 -4.71
CA LYS A 302 5.13 40.54 -3.93
C LYS A 302 5.37 40.36 -2.42
N ILE A 303 5.22 39.11 -1.92
CA ILE A 303 5.44 38.78 -0.50
C ILE A 303 6.90 39.08 -0.08
N MET A 304 7.87 38.93 -0.99
CA MET A 304 9.28 39.21 -0.72
C MET A 304 9.61 40.70 -0.69
N MET A 305 8.74 41.55 -1.26
CA MET A 305 8.93 43.02 -1.31
C MET A 305 8.23 43.72 -0.12
N GLU A 306 7.38 43.02 0.63
CA GLU A 306 6.76 43.46 1.88
C GLU A 306 7.62 43.13 3.11
#